data_e6400713007206ae1de97ae801ea17d4
#
_entry.id   e6400713007206ae1de97ae801ea17d4
#
_cell.length_a   1.000
_cell.length_b   1.000
_cell.length_c   1.000
_cell.angle_alpha   90.00
_cell.angle_beta   90.00
_cell.angle_gamma   90.00
#
_symmetry.space_group_name_H-M   'P 1'
#
loop_
_entity.id
_entity.type
_entity.pdbx_description
1 polymer ?
#
loop_
_entity_poly.entity_id
_entity_poly.type
_entity_poly.pdbx_seq_one_letter_code
_entity_poly.pdbx_strand_id
1 'polypeptide(L)'
;MYGGFASTELRQLSDVRVFEYVDFITLDDGETPLRQLLVGNEASYVRTYLCRDGEVRYLNNPEIPDVPMRERGVPDYAGLPLDKYLSVIEVTNPMHALWSNGRWNKLILAHGCYWGKCAFCDGSLDYIGRYEPLTAVEIADRMEEMIRLTGERGFHFVDEAAPPMLLKELALEILKRRMSVVWWTNVRFEKSYTRDLC
;
A
#
# COMPACT_ATOMS: atom_id res chain seq x y z
N MET A 1 9.90 -12.66 0.00
CA MET A 1 10.02 -11.46 0.85
C MET A 1 9.82 -10.24 -0.03
N TYR A 2 9.06 -9.27 0.45
CA TYR A 2 8.66 -8.07 -0.28
C TYR A 2 8.45 -6.89 0.69
N GLY A 3 8.52 -5.65 0.22
CA GLY A 3 8.24 -4.43 0.99
C GLY A 3 9.37 -3.41 0.99
N GLY A 4 9.20 -2.32 1.74
CA GLY A 4 10.14 -1.19 1.75
C GLY A 4 11.58 -1.59 2.06
N PHE A 5 11.79 -2.48 3.04
CA PHE A 5 13.14 -2.96 3.35
C PHE A 5 13.77 -3.73 2.18
N ALA A 6 13.02 -4.60 1.50
CA ALA A 6 13.52 -5.31 0.33
C ALA A 6 13.88 -4.34 -0.81
N SER A 7 13.04 -3.32 -1.01
CA SER A 7 13.23 -2.34 -2.09
C SER A 7 14.36 -1.33 -1.84
N THR A 8 14.77 -1.12 -0.58
CA THR A 8 15.85 -0.19 -0.23
C THR A 8 17.14 -0.92 0.13
N GLU A 9 17.12 -1.70 1.21
CA GLU A 9 18.32 -2.31 1.80
C GLU A 9 18.85 -3.49 0.99
N LEU A 10 17.97 -4.24 0.32
CA LEU A 10 18.34 -5.43 -0.44
C LEU A 10 18.47 -5.19 -1.95
N ARG A 11 18.43 -3.93 -2.40
CA ARG A 11 18.49 -3.60 -3.84
C ARG A 11 19.81 -4.03 -4.51
N GLN A 12 20.89 -4.15 -3.74
CA GLN A 12 22.20 -4.63 -4.19
C GLN A 12 22.61 -5.90 -3.42
N LEU A 13 21.69 -6.84 -3.30
CA LEU A 13 21.89 -8.06 -2.53
C LEU A 13 23.00 -8.93 -3.15
N SER A 14 24.01 -9.27 -2.35
CA SER A 14 25.07 -10.20 -2.72
C SER A 14 25.28 -11.32 -1.69
N ASP A 15 24.73 -11.21 -0.49
CA ASP A 15 24.89 -12.20 0.59
C ASP A 15 23.89 -13.34 0.42
N VAL A 16 24.44 -14.53 0.16
CA VAL A 16 23.64 -15.75 -0.06
C VAL A 16 22.92 -16.24 1.21
N ARG A 17 23.40 -15.87 2.41
CA ARG A 17 22.86 -16.38 3.69
C ARG A 17 21.38 -16.03 3.90
N VAL A 18 20.88 -14.96 3.30
CA VAL A 18 19.46 -14.61 3.37
C VAL A 18 18.56 -15.73 2.80
N PHE A 19 19.05 -16.46 1.82
CA PHE A 19 18.33 -17.56 1.17
C PHE A 19 18.29 -18.86 1.98
N GLU A 20 18.89 -18.89 3.18
CA GLU A 20 18.63 -19.91 4.18
C GLU A 20 17.23 -19.79 4.80
N TYR A 21 16.60 -18.60 4.67
CA TYR A 21 15.32 -18.26 5.30
C TYR A 21 14.20 -17.94 4.30
N VAL A 22 14.54 -17.56 3.08
CA VAL A 22 13.57 -17.18 2.03
C VAL A 22 14.01 -17.71 0.68
N ASP A 23 13.06 -18.13 -0.16
CA ASP A 23 13.34 -18.66 -1.50
C ASP A 23 13.55 -17.55 -2.53
N PHE A 24 12.76 -16.48 -2.40
CA PHE A 24 12.76 -15.35 -3.32
C PHE A 24 12.69 -14.02 -2.60
N ILE A 25 13.34 -13.00 -3.15
CA ILE A 25 13.21 -11.60 -2.71
C ILE A 25 12.82 -10.77 -3.93
N THR A 26 11.67 -10.13 -3.86
CA THR A 26 11.19 -9.24 -4.92
C THR A 26 11.28 -7.78 -4.48
N LEU A 27 11.63 -6.90 -5.40
CA LEU A 27 11.73 -5.47 -5.15
C LEU A 27 10.47 -4.74 -5.64
N ASP A 28 10.19 -3.58 -5.04
CA ASP A 28 9.11 -2.67 -5.39
C ASP A 28 7.72 -3.35 -5.31
N ASP A 29 6.83 -3.14 -6.28
CA ASP A 29 5.48 -3.72 -6.28
C ASP A 29 5.51 -5.25 -6.37
N GLY A 30 4.74 -5.92 -5.52
CA GLY A 30 4.78 -7.38 -5.38
C GLY A 30 3.82 -8.16 -6.27
N GLU A 31 2.80 -7.51 -6.83
CA GLU A 31 1.74 -8.19 -7.57
C GLU A 31 2.26 -8.92 -8.80
N THR A 32 3.00 -8.21 -9.66
CA THR A 32 3.58 -8.79 -10.87
C THR A 32 4.64 -9.84 -10.54
N PRO A 33 5.65 -9.59 -9.71
CA PRO A 33 6.62 -10.61 -9.34
C PRO A 33 5.98 -11.87 -8.74
N LEU A 34 5.05 -11.73 -7.80
CA LEU A 34 4.37 -12.87 -7.20
C LEU A 34 3.62 -13.71 -8.24
N ARG A 35 2.90 -13.05 -9.14
CA ARG A 35 2.18 -13.73 -10.22
C ARG A 35 3.14 -14.54 -11.11
N GLN A 36 4.31 -13.97 -11.46
CA GLN A 36 5.30 -14.66 -12.28
C GLN A 36 5.97 -15.83 -11.53
N LEU A 37 6.23 -15.67 -10.23
CA LEU A 37 6.73 -16.76 -9.40
C LEU A 37 5.76 -17.95 -9.35
N LEU A 38 4.46 -17.68 -9.24
CA LEU A 38 3.42 -18.74 -9.25
C LEU A 38 3.32 -19.47 -10.59
N VAL A 39 3.58 -18.78 -11.70
CA VAL A 39 3.65 -19.39 -13.04
C VAL A 39 4.91 -20.27 -13.18
N GLY A 40 5.98 -19.96 -12.46
CA GLY A 40 7.21 -20.75 -12.40
C GLY A 40 8.11 -20.66 -13.63
N ASN A 41 7.92 -19.65 -14.50
CA ASN A 41 8.77 -19.41 -15.66
C ASN A 41 9.82 -18.32 -15.34
N GLU A 42 11.05 -18.73 -15.09
CA GLU A 42 12.14 -17.80 -14.72
C GLU A 42 12.40 -16.70 -15.78
N ALA A 43 12.16 -16.97 -17.06
CA ALA A 43 12.30 -15.97 -18.12
C ALA A 43 11.30 -14.81 -17.98
N SER A 44 10.23 -15.01 -17.22
CA SER A 44 9.21 -14.00 -16.92
C SER A 44 9.37 -13.33 -15.56
N TYR A 45 10.39 -13.66 -14.76
CA TYR A 45 10.58 -13.06 -13.45
C TYR A 45 10.92 -11.58 -13.55
N VAL A 46 10.34 -10.80 -12.67
CA VAL A 46 10.48 -9.33 -12.60
C VAL A 46 11.08 -8.98 -11.25
N ARG A 47 12.15 -8.19 -11.25
CA ARG A 47 12.82 -7.66 -10.05
C ARG A 47 13.01 -8.68 -8.91
N THR A 48 13.43 -9.90 -9.26
CA THR A 48 13.49 -11.03 -8.34
C THR A 48 14.91 -11.51 -8.12
N TYR A 49 15.33 -11.56 -6.85
CA TYR A 49 16.52 -12.27 -6.41
C TYR A 49 16.17 -13.70 -5.99
N LEU A 50 17.06 -14.62 -6.31
CA LEU A 50 17.00 -16.01 -5.87
C LEU A 50 18.43 -16.58 -5.73
N CYS A 51 18.57 -17.70 -5.07
CA CYS A 51 19.82 -18.45 -4.99
C CYS A 51 19.85 -19.58 -6.01
N ARG A 52 20.92 -19.67 -6.81
CA ARG A 52 21.19 -20.79 -7.72
C ARG A 52 22.65 -21.21 -7.58
N ASP A 53 22.87 -22.48 -7.35
CA ASP A 53 24.21 -23.08 -7.22
C ASP A 53 25.11 -22.35 -6.19
N GLY A 54 24.51 -21.86 -5.09
CA GLY A 54 25.20 -21.13 -4.04
C GLY A 54 25.53 -19.66 -4.39
N GLU A 55 24.99 -19.14 -5.49
CA GLU A 55 25.18 -17.75 -5.91
C GLU A 55 23.86 -16.98 -5.94
N VAL A 56 23.91 -15.70 -5.59
CA VAL A 56 22.77 -14.78 -5.73
C VAL A 56 22.60 -14.41 -7.19
N ARG A 57 21.41 -14.63 -7.72
CA ARG A 57 21.01 -14.23 -9.08
C ARG A 57 19.89 -13.20 -9.02
N TYR A 58 19.98 -12.17 -9.85
CA TYR A 58 18.92 -11.20 -10.07
C TYR A 58 18.32 -11.38 -11.45
N LEU A 59 17.02 -11.67 -11.48
CA LEU A 59 16.26 -11.84 -12.72
C LEU A 59 15.27 -10.67 -12.86
N ASN A 60 15.26 -10.06 -14.03
CA ASN A 60 14.34 -8.98 -14.34
C ASN A 60 13.99 -8.96 -15.83
N ASN A 61 12.72 -9.19 -16.14
CA ASN A 61 12.20 -9.02 -17.48
C ASN A 61 11.46 -7.67 -17.56
N PRO A 62 12.08 -6.64 -18.19
CA PRO A 62 11.48 -5.30 -18.27
C PRO A 62 10.28 -5.19 -19.23
N GLU A 63 10.04 -6.20 -20.06
CA GLU A 63 8.90 -6.24 -20.99
C GLU A 63 7.57 -6.58 -20.29
N ILE A 64 7.65 -7.05 -19.04
CA ILE A 64 6.46 -7.39 -18.25
C ILE A 64 6.09 -6.19 -17.39
N PRO A 65 4.97 -5.52 -17.68
CA PRO A 65 4.56 -4.35 -16.91
C PRO A 65 4.04 -4.71 -15.52
N ASP A 66 4.10 -3.75 -14.60
CA ASP A 66 3.42 -3.85 -13.31
C ASP A 66 1.90 -3.72 -13.47
N VAL A 67 1.19 -4.29 -12.49
CA VAL A 67 -0.26 -4.12 -12.39
C VAL A 67 -0.57 -2.66 -12.05
N PRO A 68 -1.32 -1.93 -12.89
CA PRO A 68 -1.69 -0.55 -12.60
C PRO A 68 -2.48 -0.43 -11.30
N MET A 69 -2.33 0.68 -10.57
CA MET A 69 -2.99 0.91 -9.28
C MET A 69 -4.50 0.71 -9.33
N ARG A 70 -5.15 1.09 -10.42
CA ARG A 70 -6.61 0.93 -10.63
C ARG A 70 -7.05 -0.53 -10.73
N GLU A 71 -6.17 -1.41 -11.23
CA GLU A 71 -6.47 -2.83 -11.43
C GLU A 71 -6.17 -3.68 -10.18
N ARG A 72 -5.52 -3.11 -9.17
CA ARG A 72 -5.32 -3.75 -7.88
C ARG A 72 -6.65 -3.81 -7.14
N GLY A 73 -6.97 -4.98 -6.58
CA GLY A 73 -8.17 -5.16 -5.77
C GLY A 73 -8.08 -4.48 -4.41
N VAL A 74 -9.07 -4.74 -3.58
CA VAL A 74 -9.03 -4.43 -2.15
C VAL A 74 -8.37 -5.59 -1.39
N PRO A 75 -7.81 -5.35 -0.18
CA PRO A 75 -7.33 -6.42 0.68
C PRO A 75 -8.46 -7.40 1.00
N ASP A 76 -8.20 -8.70 0.81
CA ASP A 76 -9.14 -9.76 1.18
C ASP A 76 -8.73 -10.35 2.53
N TYR A 77 -9.62 -10.28 3.49
CA TYR A 77 -9.45 -10.81 4.85
C TYR A 77 -10.24 -12.10 5.08
N ALA A 78 -10.78 -12.72 4.03
CA ALA A 78 -11.54 -13.96 4.14
C ALA A 78 -10.69 -15.06 4.82
N GLY A 79 -11.28 -15.74 5.80
CA GLY A 79 -10.61 -16.78 6.56
C GLY A 79 -9.71 -16.30 7.70
N LEU A 80 -9.49 -15.00 7.85
CA LEU A 80 -8.80 -14.45 9.02
C LEU A 80 -9.78 -14.32 10.19
N PRO A 81 -9.39 -14.70 11.42
CA PRO A 81 -10.25 -14.56 12.62
C PRO A 81 -10.20 -13.09 13.10
N LEU A 82 -10.85 -12.18 12.37
CA LEU A 82 -10.78 -10.73 12.63
C LEU A 82 -11.26 -10.34 14.03
N ASP A 83 -12.18 -11.12 14.60
CA ASP A 83 -12.68 -10.98 15.96
C ASP A 83 -11.61 -11.20 17.04
N LYS A 84 -10.55 -11.94 16.72
CA LYS A 84 -9.42 -12.22 17.62
C LYS A 84 -8.29 -11.19 17.55
N TYR A 85 -8.31 -10.29 16.57
CA TYR A 85 -7.34 -9.20 16.52
C TYR A 85 -7.76 -8.08 17.47
N LEU A 86 -6.80 -7.59 18.27
CA LEU A 86 -7.04 -6.45 19.16
C LEU A 86 -7.39 -5.20 18.34
N SER A 87 -8.43 -4.50 18.75
CA SER A 87 -8.67 -3.15 18.25
C SER A 87 -7.82 -2.14 19.02
N VAL A 88 -7.60 -0.97 18.44
CA VAL A 88 -6.84 0.11 19.12
C VAL A 88 -7.56 0.58 20.38
N ILE A 89 -8.87 0.48 20.44
CA ILE A 89 -9.71 0.78 21.62
C ILE A 89 -9.43 -0.17 22.80
N GLU A 90 -9.04 -1.40 22.53
CA GLU A 90 -8.73 -2.41 23.54
C GLU A 90 -7.32 -2.22 24.15
N VAL A 91 -6.52 -1.31 23.60
CA VAL A 91 -5.22 -0.95 24.14
C VAL A 91 -5.40 0.13 25.21
N THR A 92 -4.77 -0.04 26.37
CA THR A 92 -4.93 0.84 27.53
C THR A 92 -4.35 2.25 27.37
N ASN A 93 -3.79 2.60 26.22
CA ASN A 93 -3.27 3.94 25.96
C ASN A 93 -4.42 4.89 25.55
N PRO A 94 -4.77 5.91 26.39
CA PRO A 94 -5.86 6.84 26.11
C PRO A 94 -5.71 7.61 24.80
N MET A 95 -4.49 7.82 24.33
CA MET A 95 -4.22 8.50 23.06
C MET A 95 -4.78 7.73 21.87
N HIS A 96 -4.81 6.41 21.93
CA HIS A 96 -5.36 5.60 20.85
C HIS A 96 -6.87 5.79 20.70
N ALA A 97 -7.59 6.06 21.79
CA ALA A 97 -9.02 6.34 21.74
C ALA A 97 -9.38 7.64 20.98
N LEU A 98 -8.42 8.58 20.86
CA LEU A 98 -8.60 9.80 20.06
C LEU A 98 -8.51 9.54 18.56
N TRP A 99 -7.84 8.47 18.15
CA TRP A 99 -7.53 8.16 16.76
C TRP A 99 -8.33 7.00 16.19
N SER A 100 -8.99 6.24 17.05
CA SER A 100 -9.67 5.05 16.63
C SER A 100 -10.98 4.84 17.37
N ASN A 101 -12.00 4.51 16.63
CA ASN A 101 -13.30 4.03 17.13
C ASN A 101 -13.46 2.52 16.85
N GLY A 102 -12.37 1.79 16.74
CA GLY A 102 -12.38 0.36 16.49
C GLY A 102 -11.30 -0.11 15.52
N ARG A 103 -11.64 -1.08 14.71
CA ARG A 103 -10.76 -1.67 13.70
C ARG A 103 -10.75 -0.83 12.44
N TRP A 104 -9.57 -0.73 11.82
CA TRP A 104 -9.36 0.10 10.64
C TRP A 104 -9.11 -0.75 9.40
N ASN A 105 -9.94 -0.58 8.38
CA ASN A 105 -9.61 -1.01 7.04
C ASN A 105 -8.42 -0.20 6.50
N LYS A 106 -7.46 -0.85 5.87
CA LYS A 106 -6.29 -0.20 5.27
C LYS A 106 -6.49 -0.08 3.77
N LEU A 107 -6.41 1.12 3.25
CA LEU A 107 -6.44 1.42 1.82
C LEU A 107 -5.34 2.42 1.48
N ILE A 108 -5.03 2.52 0.21
CA ILE A 108 -4.12 3.51 -0.37
C ILE A 108 -4.87 4.35 -1.40
N LEU A 109 -4.65 5.66 -1.39
CA LEU A 109 -5.26 6.61 -2.33
C LEU A 109 -4.51 6.67 -3.65
N ALA A 110 -3.18 6.55 -3.57
CA ALA A 110 -2.30 6.62 -4.73
C ALA A 110 -1.08 5.73 -4.53
N HIS A 111 -0.57 5.16 -5.61
CA HIS A 111 0.81 4.66 -5.62
C HIS A 111 1.77 5.83 -5.73
N GLY A 112 2.87 5.79 -4.99
CA GLY A 112 3.88 6.85 -5.00
C GLY A 112 3.44 8.14 -4.31
N CYS A 113 4.26 9.16 -4.45
CA CYS A 113 4.05 10.43 -3.76
C CYS A 113 3.83 11.57 -4.77
N TYR A 114 2.71 12.28 -4.67
CA TYR A 114 2.40 13.43 -5.53
C TYR A 114 3.44 14.56 -5.43
N TRP A 115 4.16 14.65 -4.32
CA TRP A 115 5.16 15.69 -4.10
C TRP A 115 6.56 15.30 -4.59
N GLY A 116 7.10 14.18 -4.14
CA GLY A 116 8.36 13.58 -4.57
C GLY A 116 9.62 14.45 -4.44
N LYS A 117 9.60 15.55 -3.63
CA LYS A 117 10.68 16.56 -3.59
C LYS A 117 11.32 16.73 -2.21
N CYS A 118 11.08 15.80 -1.31
CA CYS A 118 11.68 15.85 0.02
C CYS A 118 13.16 15.45 -0.05
N ALA A 119 14.04 16.20 0.63
CA ALA A 119 15.48 15.98 0.58
C ALA A 119 15.94 14.63 1.17
N PHE A 120 15.09 14.00 1.97
CA PHE A 120 15.35 12.69 2.59
C PHE A 120 14.74 11.52 1.81
N CYS A 121 13.88 11.78 0.81
CA CYS A 121 13.28 10.75 -0.01
C CYS A 121 14.11 10.49 -1.25
N ASP A 122 14.33 9.21 -1.57
CA ASP A 122 14.89 8.81 -2.84
C ASP A 122 13.78 8.68 -3.90
N GLY A 123 13.55 9.78 -4.63
CA GLY A 123 12.54 9.84 -5.71
C GLY A 123 12.88 8.97 -6.93
N SER A 124 14.06 8.33 -6.98
CA SER A 124 14.40 7.37 -8.02
C SER A 124 13.78 5.99 -7.78
N LEU A 125 13.33 5.73 -6.56
CA LEU A 125 12.63 4.48 -6.23
C LEU A 125 11.21 4.50 -6.79
N ASP A 126 10.82 3.42 -7.47
CA ASP A 126 9.54 3.32 -8.17
C ASP A 126 8.34 3.61 -7.27
N TYR A 127 8.30 3.03 -6.08
CA TYR A 127 7.21 3.20 -5.12
C TYR A 127 7.11 4.63 -4.52
N ILE A 128 8.07 5.51 -4.80
CA ILE A 128 8.03 6.94 -4.46
C ILE A 128 7.81 7.79 -5.71
N GLY A 129 8.56 7.53 -6.77
CA GLY A 129 8.62 8.36 -7.97
C GLY A 129 7.48 8.15 -8.95
N ARG A 130 6.92 6.94 -9.04
CA ARG A 130 5.79 6.63 -9.92
C ARG A 130 4.49 6.99 -9.24
N TYR A 131 3.88 8.10 -9.62
CA TYR A 131 2.63 8.57 -9.04
C TYR A 131 1.40 8.14 -9.85
N GLU A 132 0.58 7.25 -9.29
CA GLU A 132 -0.65 6.75 -9.89
C GLU A 132 -1.83 6.89 -8.89
N PRO A 133 -2.56 8.02 -8.90
CA PRO A 133 -3.71 8.20 -8.03
C PRO A 133 -4.93 7.43 -8.53
N LEU A 134 -5.75 6.99 -7.58
CA LEU A 134 -7.13 6.58 -7.86
C LEU A 134 -8.04 7.81 -7.94
N THR A 135 -9.20 7.65 -8.55
CA THR A 135 -10.27 8.64 -8.47
C THR A 135 -11.04 8.52 -7.16
N ALA A 136 -11.71 9.58 -6.74
CA ALA A 136 -12.58 9.56 -5.56
C ALA A 136 -13.68 8.50 -5.66
N VAL A 137 -14.19 8.26 -6.86
CA VAL A 137 -15.20 7.21 -7.14
C VAL A 137 -14.62 5.82 -6.90
N GLU A 138 -13.45 5.52 -7.47
CA GLU A 138 -12.77 4.22 -7.28
C GLU A 138 -12.42 3.97 -5.82
N ILE A 139 -12.02 5.01 -5.07
CA ILE A 139 -11.74 4.88 -3.64
C ILE A 139 -13.03 4.59 -2.87
N ALA A 140 -14.11 5.31 -3.14
CA ALA A 140 -15.40 5.09 -2.51
C ALA A 140 -15.96 3.68 -2.83
N ASP A 141 -15.79 3.19 -4.06
CA ASP A 141 -16.15 1.81 -4.43
C ASP A 141 -15.38 0.78 -3.61
N ARG A 142 -14.06 0.99 -3.43
CA ARG A 142 -13.21 0.14 -2.59
C ARG A 142 -13.61 0.21 -1.12
N MET A 143 -13.99 1.38 -0.62
CA MET A 143 -14.50 1.52 0.74
C MET A 143 -15.80 0.74 0.95
N GLU A 144 -16.74 0.82 0.03
CA GLU A 144 -18.00 0.04 0.08
C GLU A 144 -17.73 -1.47 0.03
N GLU A 145 -16.80 -1.90 -0.83
CA GLU A 145 -16.38 -3.30 -0.91
C GLU A 145 -15.75 -3.77 0.42
N MET A 146 -14.86 -2.97 1.01
CA MET A 146 -14.24 -3.29 2.29
C MET A 146 -15.26 -3.38 3.42
N ILE A 147 -16.25 -2.46 3.46
CA ILE A 147 -17.35 -2.52 4.43
C ILE A 147 -18.14 -3.82 4.26
N ARG A 148 -18.40 -4.21 3.02
CA ARG A 148 -19.13 -5.47 2.72
C ARG A 148 -18.36 -6.71 3.19
N LEU A 149 -17.02 -6.71 3.04
CA LEU A 149 -16.17 -7.84 3.42
C LEU A 149 -15.92 -7.93 4.93
N THR A 150 -15.74 -6.80 5.59
CA THR A 150 -15.29 -6.75 7.00
C THR A 150 -16.38 -6.35 7.99
N GLY A 151 -17.42 -5.64 7.54
CA GLY A 151 -18.39 -4.97 8.41
C GLY A 151 -17.87 -3.68 9.04
N GLU A 152 -16.57 -3.40 8.95
CA GLU A 152 -15.94 -2.26 9.61
C GLU A 152 -16.08 -0.98 8.77
N ARG A 153 -16.29 0.16 9.44
CA ARG A 153 -16.52 1.47 8.83
C ARG A 153 -15.42 2.49 9.11
N GLY A 154 -14.37 2.07 9.79
CA GLY A 154 -13.16 2.86 9.99
C GLY A 154 -12.15 2.63 8.87
N PHE A 155 -11.51 3.69 8.38
CA PHE A 155 -10.50 3.62 7.32
C PHE A 155 -9.23 4.37 7.71
N HIS A 156 -8.10 3.73 7.46
CA HIS A 156 -6.80 4.39 7.46
C HIS A 156 -6.26 4.36 6.03
N PHE A 157 -6.18 5.51 5.39
CA PHE A 157 -5.44 5.64 4.15
C PHE A 157 -3.96 5.75 4.48
N VAL A 158 -3.20 4.74 4.07
CA VAL A 158 -1.81 4.55 4.48
C VAL A 158 -0.81 5.34 3.64
N ASP A 159 -1.29 6.33 2.89
CA ASP A 159 -0.45 7.25 2.14
C ASP A 159 0.37 8.14 3.08
N GLU A 160 1.65 8.34 2.80
CA GLU A 160 2.51 9.21 3.59
C GLU A 160 2.20 10.70 3.39
N ALA A 161 1.61 11.03 2.25
CA ALA A 161 1.18 12.38 1.91
C ALA A 161 -0.05 12.31 1.00
N ALA A 162 -1.24 12.28 1.58
CA ALA A 162 -2.48 12.22 0.83
C ALA A 162 -2.70 13.51 0.02
N PRO A 163 -3.09 13.41 -1.27
CA PRO A 163 -3.27 14.57 -2.14
C PRO A 163 -4.50 15.40 -1.71
N PRO A 164 -4.36 16.72 -1.41
CA PRO A 164 -5.45 17.51 -0.84
C PRO A 164 -6.70 17.59 -1.72
N MET A 165 -6.54 17.70 -3.04
CA MET A 165 -7.68 17.74 -3.96
C MET A 165 -8.43 16.41 -4.01
N LEU A 166 -7.71 15.30 -4.01
CA LEU A 166 -8.30 13.96 -3.97
C LEU A 166 -9.08 13.73 -2.66
N LEU A 167 -8.52 14.21 -1.52
CA LEU A 167 -9.25 14.15 -0.24
C LEU A 167 -10.55 14.94 -0.27
N LYS A 168 -10.54 16.13 -0.88
CA LYS A 168 -11.77 16.92 -1.06
C LYS A 168 -12.79 16.19 -1.92
N GLU A 169 -12.38 15.68 -3.05
CA GLU A 169 -13.26 14.93 -3.98
C GLU A 169 -13.83 13.67 -3.30
N LEU A 170 -12.99 12.95 -2.54
CA LEU A 170 -13.41 11.80 -1.77
C LEU A 170 -14.43 12.15 -0.69
N ALA A 171 -14.20 13.24 0.07
CA ALA A 171 -15.15 13.70 1.08
C ALA A 171 -16.52 14.03 0.44
N LEU A 172 -16.53 14.71 -0.70
CA LEU A 172 -17.76 15.01 -1.43
C LEU A 172 -18.45 13.73 -1.95
N GLU A 173 -17.70 12.76 -2.45
CA GLU A 173 -18.26 11.49 -2.93
C GLU A 173 -18.84 10.65 -1.76
N ILE A 174 -18.16 10.63 -0.61
CA ILE A 174 -18.67 10.01 0.63
C ILE A 174 -20.02 10.63 1.05
N LEU A 175 -20.12 11.96 1.05
CA LEU A 175 -21.34 12.68 1.37
C LEU A 175 -22.47 12.39 0.36
N LYS A 176 -22.16 12.42 -0.93
CA LYS A 176 -23.09 12.11 -2.02
C LYS A 176 -23.67 10.71 -1.91
N ARG A 177 -22.84 9.71 -1.56
CA ARG A 177 -23.27 8.32 -1.33
C ARG A 177 -23.91 8.10 0.04
N ARG A 178 -23.92 9.12 0.90
CA ARG A 178 -24.40 9.03 2.30
C ARG A 178 -23.70 7.91 3.09
N MET A 179 -22.41 7.71 2.85
CA MET A 179 -21.62 6.73 3.56
C MET A 179 -21.37 7.20 5.00
N SER A 180 -21.71 6.36 5.98
CA SER A 180 -21.38 6.61 7.38
C SER A 180 -20.05 5.95 7.71
N VAL A 181 -18.96 6.69 7.64
CA VAL A 181 -17.59 6.21 7.81
C VAL A 181 -16.76 7.19 8.61
N VAL A 182 -15.71 6.69 9.23
CA VAL A 182 -14.65 7.49 9.85
C VAL A 182 -13.34 7.14 9.16
N TRP A 183 -12.53 8.15 8.86
CA TRP A 183 -11.24 7.92 8.23
C TRP A 183 -10.18 8.93 8.67
N TRP A 184 -8.93 8.53 8.55
CA TRP A 184 -7.79 9.40 8.75
C TRP A 184 -6.64 9.02 7.80
N THR A 185 -5.70 9.94 7.62
CA THR A 185 -4.53 9.78 6.77
C THR A 185 -3.43 10.74 7.17
N ASN A 186 -2.20 10.49 6.70
CA ASN A 186 -1.13 11.46 6.81
C ASN A 186 -1.24 12.51 5.71
N VAL A 187 -0.94 13.74 6.04
CA VAL A 187 -0.95 14.86 5.10
C VAL A 187 0.35 15.66 5.21
N ARG A 188 0.78 16.23 4.12
CA ARG A 188 1.82 17.25 4.10
C ARG A 188 1.17 18.62 4.35
N PHE A 189 1.63 19.36 5.36
CA PHE A 189 1.10 20.69 5.64
C PHE A 189 1.41 21.66 4.48
N GLU A 190 0.38 22.16 3.86
CA GLU A 190 0.47 23.10 2.74
C GLU A 190 -0.75 24.02 2.68
N LYS A 191 -0.64 25.09 1.88
CA LYS A 191 -1.66 26.16 1.82
C LYS A 191 -3.04 25.69 1.34
N SER A 192 -3.11 24.58 0.66
CA SER A 192 -4.36 23.95 0.19
C SER A 192 -5.23 23.42 1.33
N TYR A 193 -4.65 23.12 2.51
CA TYR A 193 -5.42 22.73 3.70
C TYR A 193 -5.99 23.96 4.39
N THR A 194 -7.13 24.41 3.90
CA THR A 194 -7.91 25.50 4.50
C THR A 194 -8.90 24.95 5.51
N ARG A 195 -9.47 25.82 6.34
CA ARG A 195 -10.55 25.44 7.27
C ARG A 195 -11.73 24.78 6.56
N ASP A 196 -12.05 25.25 5.35
CA ASP A 196 -13.20 24.73 4.58
C ASP A 196 -12.91 23.33 3.97
N LEU A 197 -11.63 22.96 3.82
CA LEU A 197 -11.24 21.62 3.38
C LEU A 197 -11.21 20.63 4.55
N CYS A 198 -10.78 21.08 5.73
CA CYS A 198 -10.67 20.25 6.93
C CYS A 198 -11.98 20.18 7.72
#